data_e7314aad3e02116b3b6fbc922523a93a
#
_entry.id   e7314aad3e02116b3b6fbc922523a93a
#
_cell.length_a   1.000
_cell.length_b   1.000
_cell.length_c   1.000
_cell.angle_alpha   90.00
_cell.angle_beta   90.00
_cell.angle_gamma   90.00
#
_symmetry.space_group_name_H-M   'P 1'
#
loop_
_entity.id
_entity.type
_entity.pdbx_description
1 polymer ?
#
loop_
_entity_poly.entity_id
_entity_poly.type
_entity_poly.pdbx_seq_one_letter_code
_entity_poly.pdbx_strand_id
1 'polypeptide(L)'
;MLLGVAGLVPGDWKSIDGAVLDNVAQHGFKTVQIRVDDPQSIKDKDIVRLKSMFDSRGFPMPQTVGNYGGDLIAEDENVRKNEIKFVKRMINVSSRLGSPNTYLRPGSLNPKGGWT
;
A
#
# COMPACT_ATOMS: atom_id res chain seq x y z
N MET A 1 -9.28 11.29 16.41
CA MET A 1 -8.64 10.06 15.91
C MET A 1 -9.57 9.38 14.91
N LEU A 2 -9.06 8.99 13.73
CA LEU A 2 -9.84 8.24 12.76
C LEU A 2 -9.58 6.74 12.92
N LEU A 3 -10.64 5.95 12.93
CA LEU A 3 -10.54 4.51 12.97
C LEU A 3 -10.51 3.96 11.55
N GLY A 4 -9.46 3.21 11.23
CA GLY A 4 -9.26 2.60 9.92
C GLY A 4 -9.29 1.07 9.98
N VAL A 5 -9.44 0.45 8.83
CA VAL A 5 -9.44 -1.00 8.70
C VAL A 5 -8.63 -1.44 7.48
N ALA A 6 -8.01 -2.59 7.57
CA ALA A 6 -7.29 -3.22 6.46
C ALA A 6 -8.06 -4.41 5.86
N GLY A 7 -8.71 -5.21 6.69
CA GLY A 7 -9.29 -6.50 6.30
C GLY A 7 -10.58 -6.45 5.46
N LEU A 8 -11.22 -5.28 5.36
CA LEU A 8 -12.43 -5.11 4.55
C LEU A 8 -12.16 -4.64 3.11
N VAL A 9 -10.89 -4.46 2.77
CA VAL A 9 -10.47 -3.96 1.46
C VAL A 9 -9.78 -5.08 0.70
N PRO A 10 -10.07 -5.25 -0.61
CA PRO A 10 -9.35 -6.22 -1.42
C PRO A 10 -7.84 -6.02 -1.36
N GLY A 11 -7.09 -7.12 -1.38
CA GLY A 11 -5.64 -7.09 -1.45
C GLY A 11 -5.09 -6.57 -2.78
N ASP A 12 -5.93 -6.48 -3.80
CA ASP A 12 -5.60 -5.91 -5.10
C ASP A 12 -6.26 -4.55 -5.26
N TRP A 13 -5.44 -3.51 -5.45
CA TRP A 13 -5.92 -2.14 -5.66
C TRP A 13 -6.85 -1.98 -6.87
N LYS A 14 -6.73 -2.86 -7.88
CA LYS A 14 -7.59 -2.86 -9.06
C LYS A 14 -9.04 -3.18 -8.73
N SER A 15 -9.26 -3.98 -7.71
CA SER A 15 -10.58 -4.41 -7.24
C SER A 15 -11.23 -3.43 -6.27
N ILE A 16 -10.55 -2.35 -5.90
CA ILE A 16 -11.11 -1.32 -5.04
C ILE A 16 -12.00 -0.40 -5.87
N ASP A 17 -13.28 -0.42 -5.57
CA ASP A 17 -14.31 0.43 -6.18
C ASP A 17 -15.12 1.19 -5.12
N GLY A 18 -16.11 1.96 -5.58
CA GLY A 18 -16.96 2.73 -4.68
C GLY A 18 -17.74 1.87 -3.70
N ALA A 19 -18.19 0.69 -4.13
CA ALA A 19 -18.96 -0.22 -3.28
C ALA A 19 -18.11 -0.75 -2.12
N VAL A 20 -16.83 -1.01 -2.34
CA VAL A 20 -15.88 -1.40 -1.28
C VAL A 20 -15.79 -0.33 -0.21
N LEU A 21 -15.62 0.94 -0.61
CA LEU A 21 -15.52 2.05 0.34
C LEU A 21 -16.83 2.31 1.06
N ASP A 22 -17.96 2.17 0.37
CA ASP A 22 -19.29 2.31 0.98
C ASP A 22 -19.53 1.22 2.03
N ASN A 23 -19.09 -0.01 1.77
CA ASN A 23 -19.13 -1.09 2.74
C ASN A 23 -18.27 -0.79 3.98
N VAL A 24 -17.06 -0.27 3.79
CA VAL A 24 -16.19 0.17 4.90
C VAL A 24 -16.89 1.23 5.75
N ALA A 25 -17.52 2.22 5.10
CA ALA A 25 -18.26 3.28 5.79
C ALA A 25 -19.45 2.74 6.60
N GLN A 26 -20.18 1.76 6.08
CA GLN A 26 -21.31 1.12 6.77
C GLN A 26 -20.88 0.45 8.09
N HIS A 27 -19.65 -0.04 8.16
CA HIS A 27 -19.08 -0.60 9.39
C HIS A 27 -18.50 0.45 10.35
N GLY A 28 -18.67 1.75 10.05
CA GLY A 28 -18.25 2.84 10.91
C GLY A 28 -16.77 3.23 10.78
N PHE A 29 -16.04 2.66 9.83
CA PHE A 29 -14.65 3.03 9.58
C PHE A 29 -14.56 4.24 8.65
N LYS A 30 -13.57 5.08 8.88
CA LYS A 30 -13.36 6.35 8.17
C LYS A 30 -12.13 6.36 7.27
N THR A 31 -11.38 5.27 7.26
CA THR A 31 -10.18 5.14 6.45
C THR A 31 -9.79 3.67 6.28
N VAL A 32 -8.93 3.39 5.32
CA VAL A 32 -8.43 2.05 5.00
C VAL A 32 -6.96 2.09 4.66
N GLN A 33 -6.27 0.97 4.86
CA GLN A 33 -4.94 0.75 4.31
C GLN A 33 -5.07 0.15 2.91
N ILE A 34 -4.40 0.72 1.92
CA ILE A 34 -4.36 0.17 0.56
C ILE A 34 -3.08 -0.64 0.37
N ARG A 35 -3.26 -1.83 -0.20
CA ARG A 35 -2.15 -2.65 -0.65
C ARG A 35 -1.87 -2.44 -2.13
N VAL A 36 -0.62 -2.21 -2.47
CA VAL A 36 -0.11 -2.08 -3.84
C VAL A 36 1.06 -3.04 -3.99
N ASP A 37 0.77 -4.27 -4.39
CA ASP A 37 1.79 -5.33 -4.47
C ASP A 37 2.75 -5.14 -5.63
N ASP A 38 2.29 -4.50 -6.70
CA ASP A 38 3.12 -4.19 -7.87
C ASP A 38 2.99 -2.70 -8.22
N PRO A 39 3.74 -1.83 -7.56
CA PRO A 39 3.70 -0.39 -7.82
C PRO A 39 4.21 -0.02 -9.22
N GLN A 40 4.90 -0.93 -9.92
CA GLN A 40 5.34 -0.69 -11.30
C GLN A 40 4.18 -0.79 -12.29
N SER A 41 3.13 -1.54 -11.98
CA SER A 41 1.97 -1.74 -12.84
C SER A 41 0.92 -0.63 -12.73
N ILE A 42 0.89 0.09 -11.64
CA ILE A 42 -0.08 1.16 -11.42
C ILE A 42 0.27 2.38 -12.28
N LYS A 43 -0.68 2.81 -13.10
CA LYS A 43 -0.53 3.93 -14.03
C LYS A 43 -1.10 5.21 -13.42
N ASP A 44 -0.76 6.34 -14.02
CA ASP A 44 -1.24 7.65 -13.57
C ASP A 44 -2.77 7.73 -13.50
N LYS A 45 -3.47 7.18 -14.49
CA LYS A 45 -4.94 7.10 -14.50
C LYS A 45 -5.51 6.32 -13.31
N ASP A 46 -4.81 5.28 -12.88
CA ASP A 46 -5.25 4.45 -11.77
C ASP A 46 -5.08 5.18 -10.44
N ILE A 47 -3.97 5.91 -10.30
CA ILE A 47 -3.72 6.76 -9.14
C ILE A 47 -4.77 7.86 -9.04
N VAL A 48 -5.08 8.53 -10.15
CA VAL A 48 -6.12 9.56 -10.20
C VAL A 48 -7.48 8.97 -9.84
N ARG A 49 -7.82 7.81 -10.38
CA ARG A 49 -9.08 7.11 -10.08
C ARG A 49 -9.21 6.80 -8.59
N LEU A 50 -8.20 6.18 -8.00
CA LEU A 50 -8.20 5.83 -6.58
C LEU A 50 -8.30 7.07 -5.70
N LYS A 51 -7.45 8.06 -5.96
CA LYS A 51 -7.46 9.30 -5.19
C LYS A 51 -8.82 10.01 -5.26
N SER A 52 -9.39 10.16 -6.44
CA SER A 52 -10.69 10.80 -6.62
C SER A 52 -11.81 10.04 -5.91
N MET A 53 -11.78 8.72 -5.92
CA MET A 53 -12.75 7.88 -5.24
C MET A 53 -12.71 8.07 -3.72
N PHE A 54 -11.49 8.13 -3.14
CA PHE A 54 -11.29 8.38 -1.72
C PHE A 54 -11.71 9.81 -1.36
N ASP A 55 -11.25 10.80 -2.12
CA ASP A 55 -11.55 12.21 -1.88
C ASP A 55 -13.06 12.48 -1.94
N SER A 56 -13.77 11.90 -2.91
CA SER A 56 -15.22 12.09 -3.07
C SER A 56 -16.04 11.52 -1.91
N ARG A 57 -15.48 10.59 -1.15
CA ARG A 57 -16.11 10.00 0.03
C ARG A 57 -15.58 10.56 1.35
N GLY A 58 -14.66 11.52 1.30
CA GLY A 58 -14.02 12.09 2.47
C GLY A 58 -13.15 11.07 3.23
N PHE A 59 -12.64 10.03 2.55
CA PHE A 59 -11.72 9.08 3.12
C PHE A 59 -10.28 9.57 2.98
N PRO A 60 -9.57 9.93 4.05
CA PRO A 60 -8.14 10.11 3.98
C PRO A 60 -7.45 8.76 3.72
N MET A 61 -6.31 8.80 3.07
CA MET A 61 -5.46 7.61 2.84
C MET A 61 -4.23 7.68 3.75
N PRO A 62 -4.31 7.10 4.95
CA PRO A 62 -3.25 7.30 5.95
C PRO A 62 -2.01 6.48 5.68
N GLN A 63 -2.15 5.33 5.03
CA GLN A 63 -1.05 4.41 4.82
C GLN A 63 -1.28 3.54 3.59
N THR A 64 -0.20 3.28 2.87
CA THR A 64 -0.12 2.24 1.86
C THR A 64 0.83 1.14 2.30
N VAL A 65 0.68 -0.04 1.73
CA VAL A 65 1.60 -1.16 1.94
C VAL A 65 1.89 -1.84 0.62
N GLY A 66 3.14 -2.22 0.40
CA GLY A 66 3.57 -3.02 -0.76
C GLY A 66 3.89 -4.46 -0.36
N ASN A 67 4.05 -5.31 -1.37
CA ASN A 67 4.58 -6.65 -1.17
C ASN A 67 6.12 -6.58 -1.23
N TYR A 68 6.72 -6.20 -0.11
CA TYR A 68 8.17 -6.14 0.01
C TYR A 68 8.74 -7.54 0.16
N GLY A 69 9.67 -7.90 -0.72
CA GLY A 69 10.37 -9.18 -0.67
C GLY A 69 11.29 -9.31 0.54
N GLY A 70 11.60 -8.20 1.18
CA GLY A 70 12.56 -8.16 2.28
C GLY A 70 14.01 -8.20 1.79
N ASP A 71 14.23 -7.78 0.57
CA ASP A 71 15.50 -7.94 -0.15
C ASP A 71 16.49 -6.78 0.08
N LEU A 72 16.15 -5.81 0.94
CA LEU A 72 17.05 -4.71 1.27
C LEU A 72 18.33 -5.16 1.99
N ILE A 73 18.27 -6.34 2.63
CA ILE A 73 19.41 -6.94 3.33
C ILE A 73 19.97 -8.17 2.60
N ALA A 74 19.57 -8.38 1.34
CA ALA A 74 20.11 -9.47 0.53
C ALA A 74 21.62 -9.32 0.31
N GLU A 75 22.33 -10.43 0.24
CA GLU A 75 23.78 -10.43 -0.05
C GLU A 75 24.06 -9.95 -1.47
N ASP A 76 23.22 -10.35 -2.43
CA ASP A 76 23.31 -9.90 -3.83
C ASP A 76 22.95 -8.44 -3.98
N GLU A 77 23.90 -7.67 -4.50
CA GLU A 77 23.74 -6.23 -4.73
C GLU A 77 22.62 -5.92 -5.74
N ASN A 78 22.44 -6.73 -6.77
CA ASN A 78 21.40 -6.51 -7.77
C ASN A 78 20.01 -6.71 -7.18
N VAL A 79 19.85 -7.69 -6.29
CA VAL A 79 18.61 -7.91 -5.54
C VAL A 79 18.31 -6.68 -4.69
N ARG A 80 19.28 -6.17 -3.93
CA ARG A 80 19.11 -4.93 -3.14
C ARG A 80 18.73 -3.73 -4.01
N LYS A 81 19.40 -3.56 -5.16
CA LYS A 81 19.09 -2.45 -6.10
C LYS A 81 17.67 -2.53 -6.64
N ASN A 82 17.18 -3.72 -6.95
CA ASN A 82 15.81 -3.92 -7.42
C ASN A 82 14.80 -3.59 -6.33
N GLU A 83 15.05 -4.00 -5.09
CA GLU A 83 14.19 -3.67 -3.96
C GLU A 83 14.17 -2.15 -3.68
N ILE A 84 15.31 -1.48 -3.80
CA ILE A 84 15.38 -0.02 -3.70
C ILE A 84 14.52 0.67 -4.77
N LYS A 85 14.54 0.19 -6.00
CA LYS A 85 13.68 0.71 -7.08
C LYS A 85 12.20 0.52 -6.74
N PHE A 86 11.84 -0.66 -6.22
CA PHE A 86 10.49 -0.96 -5.77
C PHE A 86 10.04 0.01 -4.68
N VAL A 87 10.86 0.19 -3.66
CA VAL A 87 10.57 1.10 -2.53
C VAL A 87 10.41 2.55 -3.02
N LYS A 88 11.30 3.03 -3.88
CA LYS A 88 11.20 4.38 -4.47
C LYS A 88 9.90 4.57 -5.24
N ARG A 89 9.52 3.58 -6.04
CA ARG A 89 8.24 3.62 -6.77
C ARG A 89 7.05 3.62 -5.83
N MET A 90 7.11 2.81 -4.77
CA MET A 90 6.06 2.75 -3.75
C MET A 90 5.89 4.09 -3.03
N ILE A 91 6.99 4.75 -2.66
CA ILE A 91 6.95 6.09 -2.05
C ILE A 91 6.31 7.09 -3.01
N ASN A 92 6.67 7.06 -4.29
CA ASN A 92 6.09 7.95 -5.30
C ASN A 92 4.57 7.73 -5.45
N VAL A 93 4.14 6.48 -5.58
CA VAL A 93 2.72 6.12 -5.68
C VAL A 93 1.95 6.58 -4.43
N SER A 94 2.50 6.31 -3.25
CA SER A 94 1.90 6.70 -1.98
C SER A 94 1.71 8.20 -1.87
N SER A 95 2.74 8.96 -2.18
CA SER A 95 2.69 10.42 -2.17
C SER A 95 1.62 10.96 -3.12
N ARG A 96 1.51 10.41 -4.32
CA ARG A 96 0.52 10.82 -5.32
C ARG A 96 -0.91 10.42 -4.94
N LEU A 97 -1.08 9.34 -4.18
CA LEU A 97 -2.37 8.95 -3.59
C LEU A 97 -2.76 9.84 -2.40
N GLY A 98 -1.84 10.69 -1.93
CA GLY A 98 -2.05 11.53 -0.75
C GLY A 98 -1.77 10.82 0.58
N SER A 99 -1.12 9.65 0.53
CA SER A 99 -0.73 8.92 1.73
C SER A 99 0.59 9.48 2.28
N PRO A 100 0.63 9.90 3.55
CA PRO A 100 1.85 10.39 4.17
C PRO A 100 2.82 9.26 4.53
N ASN A 101 2.36 8.02 4.56
CA ASN A 101 3.14 6.87 5.01
C ASN A 101 3.02 5.70 4.05
N THR A 102 4.13 4.98 3.86
CA THR A 102 4.12 3.63 3.31
C THR A 102 4.83 2.69 4.26
N TYR A 103 4.24 1.52 4.49
CA TYR A 103 4.83 0.50 5.34
C TYR A 103 5.93 -0.24 4.59
N LEU A 104 7.05 -0.46 5.24
CA LEU A 104 8.22 -1.13 4.67
C LEU A 104 8.72 -2.24 5.61
N ARG A 105 9.09 -3.37 5.04
CA ARG A 105 9.87 -4.41 5.71
C ARG A 105 11.27 -4.48 5.10
N PRO A 106 12.33 -4.25 5.87
CA PRO A 106 13.70 -4.30 5.34
C PRO A 106 14.18 -5.71 5.01
N GLY A 107 13.58 -6.73 5.61
CA GLY A 107 13.95 -8.14 5.48
C GLY A 107 14.16 -8.82 6.82
N SER A 108 14.49 -10.11 6.78
CA SER A 108 14.81 -10.91 7.96
C SER A 108 16.07 -11.72 7.73
N LEU A 109 16.97 -11.73 8.69
CA LEU A 109 18.15 -12.59 8.68
C LEU A 109 17.79 -14.06 8.93
N ASN A 110 16.61 -14.33 9.43
CA ASN A 110 16.09 -15.69 9.63
C ASN A 110 14.77 -15.88 8.88
N PRO A 111 14.84 -16.17 7.56
CA PRO A 111 13.62 -16.32 6.75
C PRO A 111 12.76 -17.53 7.12
N LYS A 112 13.28 -18.48 7.89
CA LYS A 112 12.57 -19.71 8.28
C LYS A 112 12.02 -19.69 9.70
N GLY A 113 12.34 -18.68 10.47
CA GLY A 113 11.96 -18.60 11.87
C GLY A 113 11.21 -17.34 12.21
N GLY A 114 10.50 -17.39 13.33
CA GLY A 114 9.96 -16.17 13.94
C GLY A 114 11.10 -15.27 14.44
N TRP A 115 10.72 -14.19 15.03
CA TRP A 115 11.65 -13.27 15.67
C TRP A 115 12.45 -13.98 16.77
N THR A 116 13.66 -14.21 16.51
CA THR A 116 14.63 -14.68 17.50
C THR A 116 15.78 -13.72 17.59
#